data_a6d5878d0bdd4298d797b3d6ae353beb
#
_entry.id   a6d5878d0bdd4298d797b3d6ae353beb
#
_cell.length_a   1.000
_cell.length_b   1.000
_cell.length_c   1.000
_cell.angle_alpha   90.00
_cell.angle_beta   90.00
_cell.angle_gamma   90.00
#
_symmetry.space_group_name_H-M   'P 1'
#
loop_
_entity.id
_entity.type
_entity.pdbx_description
1 polymer ?
#
loop_
_entity_poly.entity_id
_entity_poly.type
_entity_poly.pdbx_seq_one_letter_code
_entity_poly.pdbx_strand_id
1 'polypeptide(L)'
;NETAGIHDDFADRLVLAADQFLCDRASTGYKTVLAGLPWFTDWGRDTMIAFTGLTLCTGRRKDAEEILLTFSKYIRHGIVPNMFPDDNAAPLYNTADASLWYFYAVWQYLQYYPDTAANAFVQENIYPHLKEIISAYKNGTDFSIYMEEDGLIHAGSGLDQITWMDVRVGDWVATPRHGKPVEINALWYNALKVMEELARRYEGDDVLVTGGSATSSSSEVSVAGAATGLDSHVMT
;
A
#
# COMPACT_ATOMS: atom_id res chain seq x y z
N ASN A 1 12.84 23.11 -9.46
CA ASN A 1 14.29 22.90 -9.26
C ASN A 1 14.74 23.38 -7.88
N GLU A 2 14.23 24.51 -7.39
CA GLU A 2 14.50 24.98 -6.03
C GLU A 2 14.02 23.99 -4.97
N THR A 3 12.96 23.23 -5.24
CA THR A 3 12.38 22.26 -4.32
C THR A 3 13.22 21.01 -4.14
N ALA A 4 13.97 20.56 -5.16
CA ALA A 4 14.81 19.36 -5.06
C ALA A 4 16.24 19.64 -4.60
N GLY A 5 16.67 20.91 -4.51
CA GLY A 5 18.02 21.32 -4.07
C GLY A 5 19.17 20.86 -4.98
N ILE A 6 18.86 20.35 -6.16
CA ILE A 6 19.83 19.84 -7.16
C ILE A 6 19.78 20.76 -8.37
N HIS A 7 20.95 21.24 -8.79
CA HIS A 7 21.08 22.18 -9.92
C HIS A 7 21.96 21.57 -11.02
N ASP A 8 21.38 20.67 -11.81
CA ASP A 8 21.96 20.22 -13.08
C ASP A 8 20.86 19.95 -14.11
N ASP A 9 21.20 20.07 -15.39
CA ASP A 9 20.23 19.99 -16.50
C ASP A 9 19.52 18.62 -16.55
N PHE A 10 20.15 17.56 -16.12
CA PHE A 10 19.56 16.23 -16.12
C PHE A 10 18.54 16.07 -14.97
N ALA A 11 18.90 16.48 -13.77
CA ALA A 11 17.99 16.49 -12.63
C ALA A 11 16.77 17.38 -12.88
N ASP A 12 16.97 18.54 -13.49
CA ASP A 12 15.91 19.45 -13.89
C ASP A 12 14.90 18.81 -14.85
N ARG A 13 15.40 18.06 -15.84
CA ARG A 13 14.55 17.33 -16.79
C ARG A 13 13.79 16.19 -16.09
N LEU A 14 14.40 15.49 -15.12
CA LEU A 14 13.72 14.44 -14.35
C LEU A 14 12.57 15.02 -13.51
N VAL A 15 12.77 16.17 -12.86
CA VAL A 15 11.71 16.84 -12.08
C VAL A 15 10.56 17.28 -12.98
N LEU A 16 10.86 17.82 -14.17
CA LEU A 16 9.84 18.18 -15.16
C LEU A 16 9.12 16.96 -15.71
N ALA A 17 9.83 15.86 -15.94
CA ALA A 17 9.22 14.61 -16.38
C ALA A 17 8.29 14.03 -15.32
N ALA A 18 8.68 14.09 -14.04
CA ALA A 18 7.84 13.65 -12.93
C ALA A 18 6.50 14.39 -12.87
N ASP A 19 6.49 15.68 -13.20
CA ASP A 19 5.27 16.50 -13.21
C ASP A 19 4.22 16.00 -14.20
N GLN A 20 4.63 15.39 -15.31
CA GLN A 20 3.73 14.90 -16.35
C GLN A 20 2.86 13.71 -15.90
N PHE A 21 3.28 12.99 -14.84
CA PHE A 21 2.53 11.86 -14.31
C PHE A 21 1.54 12.25 -13.22
N LEU A 22 1.63 13.47 -12.69
CA LEU A 22 0.74 13.95 -11.63
C LEU A 22 -0.48 14.65 -12.24
N CYS A 23 -1.67 14.21 -11.88
CA CYS A 23 -2.91 14.80 -12.36
C CYS A 23 -3.94 14.92 -11.23
N ASP A 24 -4.99 15.73 -11.49
CA ASP A 24 -6.12 15.86 -10.58
C ASP A 24 -7.17 14.80 -10.89
N ARG A 25 -7.58 14.04 -9.87
CA ARG A 25 -8.66 13.08 -9.99
C ARG A 25 -9.99 13.74 -9.64
N ALA A 26 -10.86 13.90 -10.64
CA ALA A 26 -12.14 14.59 -10.47
C ALA A 26 -13.03 13.96 -9.38
N SER A 27 -13.01 12.63 -9.23
CA SER A 27 -13.85 11.93 -8.25
C SER A 27 -13.46 12.14 -6.79
N THR A 28 -12.21 12.51 -6.53
CA THR A 28 -11.71 12.80 -5.16
C THR A 28 -11.45 14.29 -4.93
N GLY A 29 -11.17 15.04 -5.98
CA GLY A 29 -10.66 16.41 -5.91
C GLY A 29 -9.21 16.49 -5.44
N TYR A 30 -8.47 15.36 -5.46
CA TYR A 30 -7.10 15.23 -5.03
C TYR A 30 -6.18 14.75 -6.17
N LYS A 31 -4.88 14.80 -5.95
CA LYS A 31 -3.88 14.29 -6.87
C LYS A 31 -3.92 12.76 -7.00
N THR A 32 -3.51 12.30 -8.16
CA THR A 32 -3.24 10.89 -8.47
C THR A 32 -2.05 10.80 -9.42
N VAL A 33 -1.62 9.58 -9.75
CA VAL A 33 -0.50 9.30 -10.65
C VAL A 33 -0.98 8.48 -11.83
N LEU A 34 -0.71 8.91 -13.05
CA LEU A 34 -0.91 8.11 -14.26
C LEU A 34 0.21 7.06 -14.37
N ALA A 35 -0.15 5.80 -14.57
CA ALA A 35 0.80 4.70 -14.67
C ALA A 35 1.66 4.76 -15.94
N GLY A 36 1.14 5.37 -17.02
CA GLY A 36 1.89 5.57 -18.24
C GLY A 36 1.12 6.30 -19.33
N LEU A 37 1.68 7.39 -19.81
CA LEU A 37 1.13 8.19 -20.89
C LEU A 37 1.36 7.56 -22.26
N PRO A 38 0.38 7.59 -23.19
CA PRO A 38 -1.00 8.08 -23.02
C PRO A 38 -2.02 6.97 -22.74
N TRP A 39 -1.58 5.72 -22.48
CA TRP A 39 -2.42 4.52 -22.55
C TRP A 39 -2.97 4.04 -21.22
N PHE A 40 -2.35 4.43 -20.10
CA PHE A 40 -2.71 3.93 -18.79
C PHE A 40 -3.30 5.03 -17.91
N THR A 41 -4.33 4.66 -17.17
CA THR A 41 -4.95 5.47 -16.13
C THR A 41 -4.14 5.43 -14.83
N ASP A 42 -4.75 5.72 -13.71
CA ASP A 42 -4.13 5.59 -12.40
C ASP A 42 -4.28 4.17 -11.84
N TRP A 43 -3.14 3.57 -11.55
CA TRP A 43 -3.02 2.21 -11.03
C TRP A 43 -2.40 2.23 -9.64
N GLY A 44 -2.97 1.43 -8.71
CA GLY A 44 -2.55 1.44 -7.32
C GLY A 44 -1.11 0.99 -7.11
N ARG A 45 -0.72 -0.15 -7.68
CA ARG A 45 0.66 -0.66 -7.62
C ARG A 45 1.65 0.36 -8.14
N ASP A 46 1.41 0.85 -9.36
CA ASP A 46 2.30 1.76 -10.07
C ASP A 46 2.45 3.07 -9.31
N THR A 47 1.34 3.62 -8.83
CA THR A 47 1.33 4.84 -8.02
C THR A 47 2.16 4.67 -6.76
N MET A 48 1.96 3.60 -5.99
CA MET A 48 2.64 3.41 -4.71
C MET A 48 4.14 3.12 -4.88
N ILE A 49 4.54 2.42 -5.93
CA ILE A 49 5.95 2.17 -6.26
C ILE A 49 6.63 3.47 -6.72
N ALA A 50 5.98 4.23 -7.60
CA ALA A 50 6.53 5.48 -8.15
C ALA A 50 6.45 6.66 -7.16
N PHE A 51 5.64 6.56 -6.11
CA PHE A 51 5.29 7.62 -5.16
C PHE A 51 6.49 8.40 -4.64
N THR A 52 7.51 7.70 -4.15
CA THR A 52 8.71 8.33 -3.58
C THR A 52 9.43 9.19 -4.62
N GLY A 53 9.65 8.65 -5.81
CA GLY A 53 10.37 9.36 -6.89
C GLY A 53 9.60 10.56 -7.43
N LEU A 54 8.30 10.41 -7.66
CA LEU A 54 7.47 11.44 -8.26
C LEU A 54 7.11 12.59 -7.31
N THR A 55 7.01 12.31 -6.01
CA THR A 55 6.54 13.31 -5.04
C THR A 55 7.59 13.68 -4.00
N LEU A 56 8.11 12.72 -3.23
CA LEU A 56 8.97 13.02 -2.09
C LEU A 56 10.33 13.56 -2.54
N CYS A 57 10.97 12.90 -3.53
CA CYS A 57 12.24 13.35 -4.09
C CYS A 57 12.15 14.71 -4.80
N THR A 58 10.96 15.09 -5.23
CA THR A 58 10.70 16.38 -5.91
C THR A 58 10.14 17.46 -4.97
N GLY A 59 10.06 17.18 -3.64
CA GLY A 59 9.60 18.12 -2.63
C GLY A 59 8.09 18.43 -2.66
N ARG A 60 7.27 17.54 -3.26
CA ARG A 60 5.83 17.72 -3.46
C ARG A 60 5.03 17.10 -2.32
N ARG A 61 5.24 17.62 -1.10
CA ARG A 61 4.58 17.10 0.10
C ARG A 61 3.05 17.07 -0.02
N LYS A 62 2.45 18.18 -0.47
CA LYS A 62 0.99 18.29 -0.58
C LYS A 62 0.44 17.28 -1.60
N ASP A 63 1.08 17.15 -2.76
CA ASP A 63 0.67 16.16 -3.77
C ASP A 63 0.78 14.73 -3.21
N ALA A 64 1.83 14.43 -2.43
CA ALA A 64 1.97 13.15 -1.75
C ALA A 64 0.80 12.87 -0.78
N GLU A 65 0.44 13.82 0.07
CA GLU A 65 -0.69 13.71 0.99
C GLU A 65 -2.01 13.50 0.24
N GLU A 66 -2.25 14.25 -0.83
CA GLU A 66 -3.45 14.14 -1.66
C GLU A 66 -3.53 12.78 -2.37
N ILE A 67 -2.40 12.22 -2.86
CA ILE A 67 -2.36 10.88 -3.46
C ILE A 67 -2.71 9.81 -2.41
N LEU A 68 -2.14 9.87 -1.23
CA LEU A 68 -2.48 8.94 -0.15
C LEU A 68 -3.98 9.02 0.20
N LEU A 69 -4.56 10.22 0.26
CA LEU A 69 -5.98 10.42 0.48
C LEU A 69 -6.84 9.92 -0.68
N THR A 70 -6.39 10.07 -1.92
CA THR A 70 -7.11 9.54 -3.09
C THR A 70 -7.34 8.03 -2.93
N PHE A 71 -6.29 7.28 -2.65
CA PHE A 71 -6.39 5.83 -2.55
C PHE A 71 -7.09 5.36 -1.27
N SER A 72 -6.89 6.05 -0.13
CA SER A 72 -7.58 5.69 1.13
C SER A 72 -9.10 5.74 1.01
N LYS A 73 -9.64 6.71 0.27
CA LYS A 73 -11.10 6.86 0.05
C LYS A 73 -11.73 5.69 -0.70
N TYR A 74 -10.95 4.91 -1.41
CA TYR A 74 -11.43 3.81 -2.23
C TYR A 74 -11.00 2.43 -1.69
N ILE A 75 -10.41 2.35 -0.51
CA ILE A 75 -10.16 1.07 0.13
C ILE A 75 -11.50 0.36 0.35
N ARG A 76 -11.58 -0.87 -0.11
CA ARG A 76 -12.76 -1.72 0.01
C ARG A 76 -12.36 -3.09 0.51
N HIS A 77 -12.93 -3.53 1.61
CA HIS A 77 -12.58 -4.80 2.25
C HIS A 77 -11.07 -4.96 2.49
N GLY A 78 -10.37 -3.86 2.82
CA GLY A 78 -8.92 -3.83 3.02
C GLY A 78 -8.09 -3.90 1.74
N ILE A 79 -8.69 -3.75 0.57
CA ILE A 79 -7.96 -3.75 -0.70
C ILE A 79 -7.93 -2.33 -1.28
N VAL A 80 -6.73 -1.84 -1.54
CA VAL A 80 -6.48 -0.63 -2.33
C VAL A 80 -6.79 -0.93 -3.80
N PRO A 81 -7.46 -0.05 -4.54
CA PRO A 81 -7.78 -0.30 -5.94
C PRO A 81 -6.57 -0.67 -6.80
N ASN A 82 -6.71 -1.66 -7.65
CA ASN A 82 -5.72 -1.98 -8.66
C ASN A 82 -5.67 -0.90 -9.75
N MET A 83 -6.86 -0.48 -10.21
CA MET A 83 -7.00 0.48 -11.30
C MET A 83 -8.29 1.29 -11.16
N PHE A 84 -8.25 2.54 -11.57
CA PHE A 84 -9.42 3.39 -11.78
C PHE A 84 -9.71 3.50 -13.28
N PRO A 85 -10.87 3.04 -13.77
CA PRO A 85 -11.26 3.20 -15.19
C PRO A 85 -11.51 4.67 -15.56
N ASP A 86 -11.30 5.02 -16.84
CA ASP A 86 -11.50 6.38 -17.38
C ASP A 86 -12.95 6.82 -17.46
N ASP A 87 -13.87 5.89 -17.60
CA ASP A 87 -15.29 6.12 -17.85
C ASP A 87 -16.14 6.32 -16.58
N ASN A 88 -15.51 6.63 -15.45
CA ASN A 88 -16.14 6.66 -14.12
C ASN A 88 -16.80 5.34 -13.69
N ALA A 89 -16.44 4.22 -14.28
CA ALA A 89 -16.83 2.91 -13.80
C ALA A 89 -16.23 2.63 -12.41
N ALA A 90 -16.74 1.61 -11.73
CA ALA A 90 -16.24 1.23 -10.42
C ALA A 90 -14.77 0.81 -10.49
N PRO A 91 -13.95 1.18 -9.50
CA PRO A 91 -12.57 0.76 -9.43
C PRO A 91 -12.42 -0.77 -9.44
N LEU A 92 -11.33 -1.27 -10.01
CA LEU A 92 -10.99 -2.68 -10.01
C LEU A 92 -10.11 -3.00 -8.81
N TYR A 93 -10.34 -4.19 -8.20
CA TYR A 93 -9.68 -4.59 -6.95
C TYR A 93 -8.90 -5.90 -7.06
N ASN A 94 -8.67 -6.39 -8.26
CA ASN A 94 -7.91 -7.62 -8.51
C ASN A 94 -6.41 -7.42 -8.27
N THR A 95 -6.02 -7.27 -7.03
CA THR A 95 -4.62 -7.02 -6.62
C THR A 95 -4.40 -7.45 -5.17
N ALA A 96 -3.29 -8.13 -4.90
CA ALA A 96 -2.85 -8.44 -3.54
C ALA A 96 -1.69 -7.55 -3.09
N ASP A 97 -1.02 -6.88 -3.99
CA ASP A 97 0.20 -6.12 -3.69
C ASP A 97 -0.03 -4.61 -3.52
N ALA A 98 -1.02 -4.01 -4.19
CA ALA A 98 -1.25 -2.57 -4.11
C ALA A 98 -1.47 -2.08 -2.67
N SER A 99 -2.27 -2.83 -1.87
CA SER A 99 -2.48 -2.54 -0.44
C SER A 99 -1.19 -2.60 0.37
N LEU A 100 -0.31 -3.54 0.06
CA LEU A 100 0.95 -3.72 0.77
C LEU A 100 1.99 -2.67 0.35
N TRP A 101 2.01 -2.27 -0.92
CA TRP A 101 2.79 -1.13 -1.40
C TRP A 101 2.33 0.20 -0.79
N TYR A 102 1.05 0.32 -0.42
CA TYR A 102 0.54 1.50 0.28
C TYR A 102 1.24 1.72 1.63
N PHE A 103 1.52 0.65 2.39
CA PHE A 103 2.34 0.74 3.61
C PHE A 103 3.73 1.29 3.33
N TYR A 104 4.37 0.83 2.25
CA TYR A 104 5.67 1.33 1.84
C TYR A 104 5.62 2.83 1.53
N ALA A 105 4.64 3.28 0.75
CA ALA A 105 4.46 4.68 0.41
C ALA A 105 4.26 5.56 1.66
N VAL A 106 3.40 5.15 2.58
CA VAL A 106 3.16 5.84 3.86
C VAL A 106 4.43 5.89 4.71
N TRP A 107 5.17 4.80 4.78
CA TRP A 107 6.44 4.77 5.51
C TRP A 107 7.48 5.72 4.90
N GLN A 108 7.63 5.71 3.58
CA GLN A 108 8.52 6.64 2.88
C GLN A 108 8.13 8.10 3.15
N TYR A 109 6.84 8.43 3.13
CA TYR A 109 6.35 9.77 3.46
C TYR A 109 6.80 10.21 4.86
N LEU A 110 6.68 9.36 5.87
CA LEU A 110 7.12 9.65 7.25
C LEU A 110 8.65 9.74 7.39
N GLN A 111 9.42 9.02 6.56
CA GLN A 111 10.88 9.13 6.54
C GLN A 111 11.35 10.45 5.92
N TYR A 112 10.68 10.91 4.87
CA TYR A 112 11.01 12.19 4.21
C TYR A 112 10.55 13.40 5.02
N TYR A 113 9.43 13.29 5.73
CA TYR A 113 8.87 14.35 6.57
C TYR A 113 8.72 13.89 8.02
N PRO A 114 9.83 13.80 8.79
CA PRO A 114 9.80 13.31 10.17
C PRO A 114 9.34 14.40 11.17
N ASP A 115 8.29 15.13 10.82
CA ASP A 115 7.74 16.22 11.62
C ASP A 115 6.38 15.88 12.25
N THR A 116 5.94 16.69 13.19
CA THR A 116 4.68 16.50 13.91
C THR A 116 3.47 16.57 12.97
N ALA A 117 3.51 17.42 11.94
CA ALA A 117 2.40 17.58 11.02
C ALA A 117 2.21 16.34 10.15
N ALA A 118 3.30 15.72 9.65
CA ALA A 118 3.24 14.46 8.92
C ALA A 118 2.74 13.31 9.79
N ASN A 119 3.19 13.24 11.04
CA ASN A 119 2.71 12.23 11.98
C ASN A 119 1.22 12.40 12.27
N ALA A 120 0.74 13.62 12.53
CA ALA A 120 -0.67 13.91 12.73
C ALA A 120 -1.50 13.55 11.49
N PHE A 121 -1.04 13.94 10.29
CA PHE A 121 -1.70 13.60 9.04
C PHE A 121 -1.88 12.09 8.89
N VAL A 122 -0.82 11.31 9.09
CA VAL A 122 -0.89 9.85 8.97
C VAL A 122 -1.77 9.25 10.06
N GLN A 123 -1.63 9.69 11.30
CA GLN A 123 -2.41 9.18 12.43
C GLN A 123 -3.91 9.38 12.22
N GLU A 124 -4.32 10.57 11.79
CA GLU A 124 -5.73 10.96 11.66
C GLU A 124 -6.38 10.41 10.38
N ASN A 125 -5.67 10.41 9.25
CA ASN A 125 -6.27 10.17 7.95
C ASN A 125 -5.90 8.82 7.32
N ILE A 126 -4.78 8.20 7.72
CA ILE A 126 -4.24 7.03 7.02
C ILE A 126 -4.20 5.79 7.94
N TYR A 127 -3.76 5.94 9.18
CA TYR A 127 -3.57 4.84 10.11
C TYR A 127 -4.81 3.95 10.34
N PRO A 128 -6.05 4.49 10.43
CA PRO A 128 -7.25 3.66 10.51
C PRO A 128 -7.41 2.72 9.31
N HIS A 129 -7.06 3.18 8.11
CA HIS A 129 -7.11 2.39 6.88
C HIS A 129 -6.02 1.32 6.85
N LEU A 130 -4.83 1.61 7.36
CA LEU A 130 -3.77 0.59 7.50
C LEU A 130 -4.21 -0.54 8.43
N LYS A 131 -4.89 -0.23 9.53
CA LYS A 131 -5.48 -1.24 10.44
C LYS A 131 -6.55 -2.09 9.73
N GLU A 132 -7.40 -1.46 8.92
CA GLU A 132 -8.40 -2.17 8.09
C GLU A 132 -7.73 -3.17 7.15
N ILE A 133 -6.67 -2.76 6.44
CA ILE A 133 -5.93 -3.63 5.52
C ILE A 133 -5.32 -4.83 6.27
N ILE A 134 -4.62 -4.61 7.38
CA ILE A 134 -4.04 -5.70 8.17
C ILE A 134 -5.12 -6.66 8.64
N SER A 135 -6.24 -6.15 9.15
CA SER A 135 -7.36 -6.97 9.61
C SER A 135 -7.94 -7.82 8.49
N ALA A 136 -8.15 -7.25 7.31
CA ALA A 136 -8.68 -7.93 6.15
C ALA A 136 -7.74 -9.04 5.65
N TYR A 137 -6.45 -8.76 5.52
CA TYR A 137 -5.46 -9.76 5.09
C TYR A 137 -5.30 -10.87 6.10
N LYS A 138 -5.38 -10.57 7.40
CA LYS A 138 -5.30 -11.57 8.47
C LYS A 138 -6.52 -12.49 8.49
N ASN A 139 -7.73 -11.94 8.34
CA ASN A 139 -8.98 -12.66 8.52
C ASN A 139 -9.58 -13.22 7.21
N GLY A 140 -9.05 -12.81 6.08
CA GLY A 140 -9.54 -13.14 4.75
C GLY A 140 -10.35 -12.01 4.11
N THR A 141 -10.11 -11.79 2.82
CA THR A 141 -10.81 -10.80 1.99
C THR A 141 -11.04 -11.32 0.57
N ASP A 142 -11.47 -10.44 -0.36
CA ASP A 142 -11.73 -10.80 -1.74
C ASP A 142 -10.50 -11.47 -2.41
N PHE A 143 -10.71 -12.20 -3.49
CA PHE A 143 -9.68 -12.90 -4.27
C PHE A 143 -8.88 -13.95 -3.50
N SER A 144 -9.49 -14.60 -2.51
CA SER A 144 -8.84 -15.62 -1.68
C SER A 144 -7.53 -15.10 -1.05
N ILE A 145 -7.51 -13.84 -0.62
CA ILE A 145 -6.38 -13.24 0.08
C ILE A 145 -6.62 -13.42 1.58
N TYR A 146 -5.75 -14.17 2.26
CA TYR A 146 -5.82 -14.41 3.70
C TYR A 146 -4.48 -14.90 4.25
N MET A 147 -4.27 -14.72 5.55
CA MET A 147 -3.11 -15.24 6.25
C MET A 147 -3.35 -16.70 6.66
N GLU A 148 -2.43 -17.59 6.33
CA GLU A 148 -2.44 -18.97 6.79
C GLU A 148 -1.83 -19.13 8.20
N GLU A 149 -1.89 -20.33 8.77
CA GLU A 149 -1.40 -20.63 10.13
C GLU A 149 0.10 -20.36 10.32
N ASP A 150 0.88 -20.43 9.24
CA ASP A 150 2.31 -20.12 9.24
C ASP A 150 2.63 -18.62 9.17
N GLY A 151 1.60 -17.75 9.17
CA GLY A 151 1.71 -16.31 9.14
C GLY A 151 1.94 -15.71 7.73
N LEU A 152 1.99 -16.55 6.68
CA LEU A 152 2.16 -16.11 5.31
C LEU A 152 0.82 -15.84 4.62
N ILE A 153 0.81 -14.92 3.68
CA ILE A 153 -0.37 -14.60 2.88
C ILE A 153 -0.51 -15.61 1.74
N HIS A 154 -1.64 -16.29 1.74
CA HIS A 154 -2.21 -16.94 0.56
C HIS A 154 -2.95 -15.90 -0.27
N ALA A 155 -2.86 -15.98 -1.59
CA ALA A 155 -3.57 -15.09 -2.49
C ALA A 155 -3.93 -15.78 -3.81
N GLY A 156 -5.15 -15.54 -4.29
CA GLY A 156 -5.64 -15.98 -5.59
C GLY A 156 -6.15 -17.39 -5.66
N SER A 157 -7.10 -17.58 -6.58
CA SER A 157 -7.67 -18.87 -6.94
C SER A 157 -8.24 -18.84 -8.36
N GLY A 158 -8.46 -20.00 -8.97
CA GLY A 158 -9.14 -20.12 -10.27
C GLY A 158 -8.50 -19.28 -11.37
N LEU A 159 -9.18 -18.25 -11.85
CA LEU A 159 -8.71 -17.35 -12.91
C LEU A 159 -8.24 -15.99 -12.39
N ASP A 160 -7.99 -15.86 -11.08
CA ASP A 160 -7.52 -14.62 -10.50
C ASP A 160 -6.13 -14.21 -11.01
N GLN A 161 -5.96 -12.94 -11.31
CA GLN A 161 -4.69 -12.29 -11.61
C GLN A 161 -4.53 -11.12 -10.64
N ILE A 162 -3.78 -11.34 -9.58
CA ILE A 162 -3.72 -10.45 -8.42
C ILE A 162 -2.31 -10.02 -8.03
N THR A 163 -1.32 -10.39 -8.83
CA THR A 163 0.07 -9.93 -8.69
C THR A 163 0.44 -9.03 -9.86
N TRP A 164 1.68 -8.58 -9.92
CA TRP A 164 2.18 -7.81 -11.05
C TRP A 164 2.22 -8.61 -12.38
N MET A 165 2.20 -9.95 -12.31
CA MET A 165 2.06 -10.85 -13.46
C MET A 165 0.57 -11.13 -13.70
N ASP A 166 -0.16 -10.17 -14.26
CA ASP A 166 -1.61 -10.14 -14.31
C ASP A 166 -2.23 -10.31 -15.71
N VAL A 167 -1.46 -10.84 -16.65
CA VAL A 167 -1.96 -11.09 -18.00
C VAL A 167 -2.95 -12.24 -18.04
N ARG A 168 -4.15 -11.97 -18.55
CA ARG A 168 -5.20 -12.93 -18.81
C ARG A 168 -5.81 -12.72 -20.19
N VAL A 169 -6.09 -13.80 -20.91
CA VAL A 169 -6.76 -13.81 -22.20
C VAL A 169 -7.90 -14.84 -22.14
N GLY A 170 -9.15 -14.36 -22.07
CA GLY A 170 -10.31 -15.25 -21.88
C GLY A 170 -10.19 -16.08 -20.60
N ASP A 171 -10.21 -17.40 -20.73
CA ASP A 171 -10.08 -18.34 -19.62
C ASP A 171 -8.64 -18.84 -19.40
N TRP A 172 -7.66 -18.16 -19.97
CA TRP A 172 -6.27 -18.48 -19.80
C TRP A 172 -5.54 -17.38 -19.03
N VAL A 173 -4.97 -17.73 -17.87
CA VAL A 173 -4.09 -16.89 -17.06
C VAL A 173 -2.65 -17.25 -17.45
N ALA A 174 -1.91 -16.29 -18.00
CA ALA A 174 -0.57 -16.51 -18.54
C ALA A 174 0.41 -16.99 -17.46
N THR A 175 0.31 -16.42 -16.27
CA THR A 175 1.21 -16.74 -15.15
C THR A 175 0.38 -16.84 -13.87
N PRO A 176 -0.30 -17.97 -13.63
CA PRO A 176 -1.03 -18.16 -12.37
C PRO A 176 -0.02 -18.22 -11.23
N ARG A 177 -0.18 -17.32 -10.25
CA ARG A 177 0.71 -17.19 -9.10
C ARG A 177 -0.10 -17.29 -7.80
N HIS A 178 -0.98 -18.29 -7.77
CA HIS A 178 -1.81 -18.56 -6.59
C HIS A 178 -1.00 -19.20 -5.47
N GLY A 179 -1.48 -19.07 -4.26
CA GLY A 179 -0.81 -19.57 -3.07
C GLY A 179 0.01 -18.48 -2.39
N LYS A 180 1.28 -18.71 -2.13
CA LYS A 180 2.16 -17.81 -1.37
C LYS A 180 3.24 -17.16 -2.27
N PRO A 181 2.89 -16.14 -3.08
CA PRO A 181 3.88 -15.45 -3.92
C PRO A 181 4.93 -14.77 -3.04
N VAL A 182 6.20 -14.91 -3.43
CA VAL A 182 7.34 -14.46 -2.59
C VAL A 182 7.32 -12.96 -2.34
N GLU A 183 7.06 -12.15 -3.36
CA GLU A 183 7.00 -10.69 -3.22
C GLU A 183 5.83 -10.21 -2.37
N ILE A 184 4.67 -10.87 -2.47
CA ILE A 184 3.52 -10.57 -1.61
C ILE A 184 3.87 -10.79 -0.15
N ASN A 185 4.56 -11.87 0.15
CA ASN A 185 4.96 -12.18 1.52
C ASN A 185 6.09 -11.31 2.04
N ALA A 186 7.01 -10.87 1.17
CA ALA A 186 8.00 -9.86 1.53
C ALA A 186 7.35 -8.51 1.85
N LEU A 187 6.37 -8.08 1.04
CA LEU A 187 5.61 -6.86 1.29
C LEU A 187 4.71 -6.98 2.54
N TRP A 188 4.13 -8.16 2.79
CA TRP A 188 3.37 -8.43 4.01
C TRP A 188 4.23 -8.28 5.27
N TYR A 189 5.42 -8.87 5.27
CA TYR A 189 6.38 -8.67 6.36
C TYR A 189 6.70 -7.20 6.57
N ASN A 190 6.99 -6.46 5.48
CA ASN A 190 7.20 -5.01 5.56
C ASN A 190 5.99 -4.27 6.13
N ALA A 191 4.77 -4.60 5.71
CA ALA A 191 3.55 -3.99 6.22
C ALA A 191 3.38 -4.21 7.73
N LEU A 192 3.65 -5.43 8.21
CA LEU A 192 3.62 -5.74 9.64
C LEU A 192 4.66 -4.94 10.43
N LYS A 193 5.88 -4.79 9.91
CA LYS A 193 6.93 -3.98 10.57
C LYS A 193 6.58 -2.49 10.60
N VAL A 194 5.99 -1.97 9.54
CA VAL A 194 5.49 -0.59 9.51
C VAL A 194 4.35 -0.41 10.53
N MET A 195 3.41 -1.36 10.60
CA MET A 195 2.32 -1.29 11.57
C MET A 195 2.81 -1.39 13.02
N GLU A 196 3.78 -2.25 13.30
CA GLU A 196 4.41 -2.35 14.63
C GLU A 196 4.97 -0.99 15.07
N GLU A 197 5.70 -0.31 14.18
CA GLU A 197 6.27 1.00 14.49
C GLU A 197 5.20 2.09 14.64
N LEU A 198 4.16 2.09 13.78
CA LEU A 198 3.08 3.06 13.87
C LEU A 198 2.20 2.83 15.11
N ALA A 199 1.93 1.58 15.48
CA ALA A 199 1.19 1.25 16.69
C ALA A 199 1.95 1.73 17.94
N ARG A 200 3.25 1.46 18.02
CA ARG A 200 4.10 1.98 19.10
C ARG A 200 4.05 3.50 19.17
N ARG A 201 4.11 4.17 18.03
CA ARG A 201 4.13 5.65 17.92
C ARG A 201 2.81 6.30 18.30
N TYR A 202 1.68 5.70 17.91
CA TYR A 202 0.36 6.32 18.05
C TYR A 202 -0.48 5.78 19.21
N GLU A 203 -0.26 4.53 19.63
CA GLU A 203 -1.05 3.85 20.67
C GLU A 203 -0.22 3.53 21.93
N GLY A 204 1.12 3.61 21.84
CA GLY A 204 2.05 3.33 22.94
C GLY A 204 2.48 1.85 23.01
N ASP A 205 3.47 1.57 23.84
CA ASP A 205 4.08 0.21 23.95
C ASP A 205 3.15 -0.83 24.57
N ASP A 206 2.13 -0.43 25.31
CA ASP A 206 1.20 -1.34 26.03
C ASP A 206 0.35 -2.19 25.06
N VAL A 207 0.10 -1.70 23.84
CA VAL A 207 -0.69 -2.42 22.83
C VAL A 207 0.04 -3.65 22.30
N LEU A 208 1.36 -3.64 22.29
CA LEU A 208 2.19 -4.75 21.79
C LEU A 208 2.24 -5.93 22.76
N VAL A 209 1.94 -5.72 24.04
CA VAL A 209 2.03 -6.75 25.11
C VAL A 209 0.74 -7.56 25.24
N THR A 210 -0.42 -7.04 24.85
CA THR A 210 -1.73 -7.68 25.08
C THR A 210 -2.12 -8.73 24.03
N GLY A 211 -1.31 -8.95 23.00
CA GLY A 211 -1.57 -9.90 21.92
C GLY A 211 -1.48 -11.40 22.28
N GLY A 212 -1.18 -11.76 23.52
CA GLY A 212 -0.94 -13.15 23.95
C GLY A 212 -2.08 -13.85 24.69
N SER A 213 -3.24 -13.22 24.91
CA SER A 213 -4.37 -13.84 25.61
C SER A 213 -5.69 -13.53 24.93
N ALA A 214 -6.19 -14.49 24.17
CA ALA A 214 -7.51 -14.41 23.56
C ALA A 214 -8.59 -14.78 24.57
N THR A 215 -9.29 -13.79 25.12
CA THR A 215 -10.67 -13.97 25.60
C THR A 215 -11.51 -12.79 25.15
N SER A 216 -12.43 -13.11 24.24
CA SER A 216 -13.67 -12.44 23.85
C SER A 216 -13.94 -11.03 24.37
N SER A 217 -13.89 -10.06 23.49
CA SER A 217 -14.81 -8.96 23.15
C SER A 217 -14.05 -7.70 22.74
N SER A 218 -14.46 -7.17 21.58
CA SER A 218 -13.96 -5.99 20.89
C SER A 218 -12.73 -6.18 19.99
N SER A 219 -12.90 -5.71 18.76
CA SER A 219 -12.06 -5.81 17.59
C SER A 219 -10.70 -5.09 17.72
N GLU A 220 -9.74 -5.67 18.42
CA GLU A 220 -8.37 -5.16 18.45
C GLU A 220 -7.44 -6.06 17.63
N VAL A 221 -6.83 -5.48 16.62
CA VAL A 221 -5.85 -6.15 15.75
C VAL A 221 -4.51 -6.21 16.48
N SER A 222 -4.16 -7.39 17.03
CA SER A 222 -2.83 -7.64 17.56
C SER A 222 -1.83 -7.89 16.42
N VAL A 223 -0.93 -6.96 16.18
CA VAL A 223 0.12 -7.06 15.16
C VAL A 223 1.30 -7.91 15.63
N ALA A 224 1.51 -8.01 16.95
CA ALA A 224 2.68 -8.66 17.53
C ALA A 224 2.73 -10.18 17.30
N GLY A 225 1.60 -10.86 17.25
CA GLY A 225 1.57 -12.32 17.08
C GLY A 225 1.99 -12.83 15.70
N ALA A 226 1.90 -11.97 14.67
CA ALA A 226 2.26 -12.35 13.31
C ALA A 226 3.76 -12.14 13.00
N ALA A 227 4.43 -11.19 13.66
CA ALA A 227 5.84 -10.92 13.45
C ALA A 227 6.76 -11.94 14.15
N THR A 228 6.36 -12.48 15.30
CA THR A 228 7.18 -13.43 16.05
C THR A 228 7.23 -14.84 15.46
N GLY A 229 6.25 -15.22 14.62
CA GLY A 229 6.25 -16.51 13.93
C GLY A 229 7.21 -16.61 12.75
N LEU A 230 7.64 -15.49 12.19
CA LEU A 230 8.53 -15.44 11.03
C LEU A 230 10.02 -15.47 11.40
N ASP A 231 10.39 -14.98 12.58
CA ASP A 231 11.80 -14.90 13.01
C ASP A 231 12.42 -16.28 13.36
N SER A 232 11.63 -17.33 13.55
CA SER A 232 12.16 -18.63 13.98
C SER A 232 12.40 -19.65 12.85
N HIS A 233 12.00 -19.38 11.59
CA HIS A 233 12.06 -20.38 10.49
C HIS A 233 12.79 -19.94 9.22
N VAL A 234 13.37 -18.74 9.16
CA VAL A 234 14.05 -18.25 7.94
C VAL A 234 15.59 -18.29 8.05
N MET A 235 16.15 -18.79 9.16
CA MET A 235 17.59 -18.93 9.36
C MET A 235 17.96 -20.38 9.73
N THR A 236 17.78 -21.31 8.82
CA THR A 236 18.60 -22.54 8.68
C THR A 236 18.66 -22.97 7.24
#